data_ffc37386e23c996f76a667f77346f857
#
_entry.id   ffc37386e23c996f76a667f77346f857
#
_cell.length_a   1.000
_cell.length_b   1.000
_cell.length_c   1.000
_cell.angle_alpha   90.00
_cell.angle_beta   90.00
_cell.angle_gamma   90.00
#
_symmetry.space_group_name_H-M   'P 1'
#
loop_
_entity.id
_entity.type
_entity.pdbx_description
1 polymer ?
#
loop_
_entity_poly.entity_id
_entity_poly.type
_entity_poly.pdbx_seq_one_letter_code
_entity_poly.pdbx_strand_id
1 'polypeptide(L)'
;MNLEDLRATSDLLARLNDEEFAFFESAATELVLEPDEVLFRENGEARRFFIIARGILALEVERPARPATTVQTLGDGALVGLSWRLAPHRWMWTARAMTETRLAVMDASFVRAECERNPDLDRLMWEIIAREASQRLHHTRIQMLDLYGKG
;
A
#
# COMPACT_ATOMS: atom_id res chain seq x y z
N MET A 1 9.89 -14.06 5.50
CA MET A 1 10.54 -12.75 5.33
C MET A 1 10.84 -12.14 6.69
N ASN A 2 12.01 -11.55 6.85
CA ASN A 2 12.35 -10.85 8.10
C ASN A 2 11.82 -9.42 8.05
N LEU A 3 10.79 -9.13 8.87
CA LEU A 3 10.18 -7.80 8.92
C LEU A 3 10.88 -6.84 9.89
N GLU A 4 11.86 -7.32 10.66
CA GLU A 4 12.50 -6.48 11.69
C GLU A 4 13.14 -5.23 11.08
N ASP A 5 13.79 -5.39 9.92
CA ASP A 5 14.42 -4.26 9.24
C ASP A 5 13.41 -3.22 8.76
N LEU A 6 12.16 -3.61 8.56
CA LEU A 6 11.09 -2.71 8.11
C LEU A 6 10.47 -1.90 9.25
N ARG A 7 10.70 -2.25 10.50
CA ARG A 7 10.18 -1.48 11.62
C ARG A 7 10.66 -0.04 11.63
N ALA A 8 11.86 0.19 11.13
CA ALA A 8 12.44 1.54 11.09
C ALA A 8 11.79 2.45 10.04
N THR A 9 11.21 1.89 8.99
CA THR A 9 10.65 2.65 7.87
C THR A 9 9.14 2.55 7.75
N SER A 10 8.53 1.49 8.27
CA SER A 10 7.08 1.28 8.19
C SER A 10 6.38 1.81 9.45
N ASP A 11 5.51 2.79 9.28
CA ASP A 11 4.71 3.33 10.36
C ASP A 11 3.82 2.27 11.00
N LEU A 12 3.22 1.40 10.20
CA LEU A 12 2.41 0.29 10.69
C LEU A 12 3.23 -0.64 11.58
N LEU A 13 4.34 -1.16 11.08
CA LEU A 13 5.14 -2.15 11.80
C LEU A 13 5.77 -1.57 13.06
N ALA A 14 6.14 -0.29 13.04
CA ALA A 14 6.72 0.39 14.20
C ALA A 14 5.73 0.51 15.36
N ARG A 15 4.43 0.51 15.08
CA ARG A 15 3.38 0.71 16.08
C ARG A 15 2.78 -0.59 16.62
N LEU A 16 3.18 -1.74 16.09
CA LEU A 16 2.72 -3.04 16.56
C LEU A 16 3.41 -3.43 17.87
N ASN A 17 2.67 -4.07 18.77
CA ASN A 17 3.28 -4.72 19.92
C ASN A 17 3.97 -6.03 19.48
N ASP A 18 4.67 -6.70 20.40
CA ASP A 18 5.46 -7.89 20.07
C ASP A 18 4.60 -9.04 19.53
N GLU A 19 3.41 -9.26 20.09
CA GLU A 19 2.50 -10.30 19.61
C GLU A 19 1.97 -10.01 18.23
N GLU A 20 1.56 -8.76 18.01
CA GLU A 20 1.07 -8.29 16.71
C GLU A 20 2.17 -8.38 15.65
N PHE A 21 3.37 -7.95 16.02
CA PHE A 21 4.51 -8.04 15.10
C PHE A 21 4.81 -9.49 14.73
N ALA A 22 4.80 -10.40 15.71
CA ALA A 22 5.03 -11.83 15.45
C ALA A 22 3.96 -12.41 14.53
N PHE A 23 2.71 -11.96 14.66
CA PHE A 23 1.64 -12.37 13.76
C PHE A 23 1.95 -11.93 12.32
N PHE A 24 2.29 -10.65 12.12
CA PHE A 24 2.62 -10.14 10.79
C PHE A 24 3.85 -10.83 10.20
N GLU A 25 4.86 -11.06 11.02
CA GLU A 25 6.07 -11.74 10.58
C GLU A 25 5.78 -13.17 10.10
N SER A 26 4.89 -13.88 10.79
CA SER A 26 4.50 -15.24 10.41
C SER A 26 3.62 -15.28 9.17
N ALA A 27 2.83 -14.22 8.93
CA ALA A 27 1.89 -14.15 7.82
C ALA A 27 2.50 -13.58 6.53
N ALA A 28 3.58 -12.82 6.64
CA ALA A 28 4.18 -12.13 5.50
C ALA A 28 4.91 -13.08 4.57
N THR A 29 4.71 -12.87 3.27
CA THR A 29 5.51 -13.49 2.23
C THR A 29 6.28 -12.41 1.47
N GLU A 30 7.34 -12.80 0.76
CA GLU A 30 8.15 -11.88 0.00
C GLU A 30 7.79 -11.94 -1.48
N LEU A 31 7.72 -10.76 -2.10
CA LEU A 31 7.55 -10.63 -3.54
C LEU A 31 8.61 -9.67 -4.07
N VAL A 32 9.26 -10.04 -5.17
CA VAL A 32 10.21 -9.18 -5.86
C VAL A 32 9.65 -8.87 -7.24
N LEU A 33 9.56 -7.58 -7.55
CA LEU A 33 9.14 -7.10 -8.87
C LEU A 33 10.35 -6.54 -9.60
N GLU A 34 10.48 -6.90 -10.87
CA GLU A 34 11.43 -6.25 -11.77
C GLU A 34 10.88 -4.89 -12.21
N PRO A 35 11.74 -3.97 -12.68
CA PRO A 35 11.25 -2.70 -13.22
C PRO A 35 10.16 -2.91 -14.28
N ASP A 36 9.15 -2.09 -14.24
CA ASP A 36 7.97 -2.08 -15.13
C ASP A 36 6.96 -3.19 -14.88
N GLU A 37 7.23 -4.14 -13.97
CA GLU A 37 6.21 -5.14 -13.63
C GLU A 37 5.04 -4.50 -12.88
N VAL A 38 3.84 -4.97 -13.18
CA VAL A 38 2.60 -4.51 -12.55
C VAL A 38 2.30 -5.37 -11.32
N LEU A 39 2.10 -4.71 -10.18
CA LEU A 39 1.71 -5.40 -8.95
C LEU A 39 0.22 -5.72 -8.94
N PHE A 40 -0.59 -4.75 -9.28
CA PHE A 40 -2.04 -4.93 -9.42
C PHE A 40 -2.58 -3.85 -10.36
N ARG A 41 -3.77 -4.12 -10.91
CA ARG A 41 -4.43 -3.22 -11.85
C ARG A 41 -5.69 -2.62 -11.26
N GLU A 42 -5.99 -1.41 -11.69
CA GLU A 42 -7.25 -0.71 -11.41
C GLU A 42 -8.43 -1.65 -11.61
N ASN A 43 -9.40 -1.61 -10.69
CA ASN A 43 -10.62 -2.41 -10.68
C ASN A 43 -10.45 -3.90 -10.39
N GLY A 44 -9.23 -4.38 -10.20
CA GLY A 44 -8.98 -5.74 -9.73
C GLY A 44 -9.43 -5.94 -8.28
N GLU A 45 -9.67 -7.17 -7.88
CA GLU A 45 -10.07 -7.48 -6.51
C GLU A 45 -8.92 -7.25 -5.53
N ALA A 46 -9.18 -6.49 -4.46
CA ALA A 46 -8.19 -6.16 -3.45
C ALA A 46 -8.20 -7.23 -2.35
N ARG A 47 -7.41 -8.27 -2.52
CA ARG A 47 -7.32 -9.40 -1.59
C ARG A 47 -6.03 -9.43 -0.77
N ARG A 48 -5.15 -8.50 -0.99
CA ARG A 48 -3.84 -8.40 -0.33
C ARG A 48 -3.49 -6.94 -0.10
N PHE A 49 -2.54 -6.73 0.78
CA PHE A 49 -1.86 -5.44 0.87
C PHE A 49 -0.36 -5.68 1.02
N PHE A 50 0.40 -4.62 0.90
CA PHE A 50 1.84 -4.73 0.75
C PHE A 50 2.54 -3.65 1.55
N ILE A 51 3.77 -3.95 1.97
CA ILE A 51 4.68 -2.94 2.52
C ILE A 51 5.95 -2.99 1.68
N ILE A 52 6.38 -1.84 1.20
CA ILE A 52 7.60 -1.76 0.40
C ILE A 52 8.81 -1.93 1.33
N ALA A 53 9.56 -3.01 1.13
CA ALA A 53 10.82 -3.20 1.83
C ALA A 53 11.91 -2.36 1.21
N ARG A 54 11.96 -2.33 -0.13
CA ARG A 54 12.93 -1.56 -0.89
C ARG A 54 12.44 -1.35 -2.30
N GLY A 55 12.57 -0.14 -2.80
CA GLY A 55 12.21 0.18 -4.17
C GLY A 55 11.19 1.28 -4.28
N ILE A 56 10.67 1.47 -5.50
CA ILE A 56 9.73 2.54 -5.81
C ILE A 56 8.59 1.97 -6.66
N LEU A 57 7.36 2.20 -6.22
CA LEU A 57 6.16 1.90 -6.98
C LEU A 57 5.50 3.19 -7.46
N ALA A 58 5.01 3.18 -8.69
CA ALA A 58 4.15 4.24 -9.21
C ALA A 58 2.70 3.82 -9.08
N LEU A 59 1.86 4.70 -8.54
CA LEU A 59 0.41 4.56 -8.61
C LEU A 59 -0.06 5.33 -9.85
N GLU A 60 -0.77 4.62 -10.73
CA GLU A 60 -1.13 5.12 -12.05
C GLU A 60 -2.63 5.03 -12.29
N VAL A 61 -3.14 5.99 -13.07
CA VAL A 61 -4.48 5.92 -13.64
C VAL A 61 -4.35 5.52 -15.10
N GLU A 62 -4.99 4.42 -15.50
CA GLU A 62 -5.01 3.97 -16.88
C GLU A 62 -6.02 4.80 -17.67
N ARG A 63 -5.65 5.19 -18.90
CA ARG A 63 -6.51 5.95 -19.78
C ARG A 63 -6.59 5.27 -21.15
N PRO A 64 -7.79 5.21 -21.78
CA PRO A 64 -7.93 4.63 -23.11
C PRO A 64 -7.06 5.36 -24.14
N ALA A 65 -6.30 4.60 -24.94
CA ALA A 65 -5.50 5.08 -26.06
C ALA A 65 -4.43 6.12 -25.67
N ARG A 66 -4.05 6.20 -24.40
CA ARG A 66 -3.00 7.12 -23.88
C ARG A 66 -2.12 6.38 -22.90
N PRO A 67 -0.87 6.84 -22.71
CA PRO A 67 -0.04 6.31 -21.64
C PRO A 67 -0.70 6.53 -20.27
N ALA A 68 -0.51 5.59 -19.36
CA ALA A 68 -0.98 5.72 -17.98
C ALA A 68 -0.34 6.97 -17.34
N THR A 69 -1.13 7.64 -16.50
CA THR A 69 -0.66 8.83 -15.78
C THR A 69 -0.26 8.44 -14.37
N THR A 70 0.99 8.72 -13.99
CA THR A 70 1.45 8.53 -12.62
C THR A 70 0.87 9.64 -11.74
N VAL A 71 0.13 9.23 -10.70
CA VAL A 71 -0.46 10.19 -9.76
C VAL A 71 0.35 10.31 -8.48
N GLN A 72 1.12 9.27 -8.13
CA GLN A 72 1.96 9.29 -6.94
C GLN A 72 3.01 8.19 -7.03
N THR A 73 4.15 8.39 -6.38
CA THR A 73 5.14 7.33 -6.18
C THR A 73 5.24 7.01 -4.69
N LEU A 74 5.50 5.74 -4.38
CA LEU A 74 5.65 5.24 -3.02
C LEU A 74 7.01 4.57 -2.89
N GLY A 75 7.69 4.81 -1.79
CA GLY A 75 9.03 4.27 -1.53
C GLY A 75 9.11 3.38 -0.30
N ASP A 76 10.33 3.17 0.19
CA ASP A 76 10.61 2.27 1.30
C ASP A 76 9.72 2.54 2.51
N GLY A 77 9.16 1.49 3.07
CA GLY A 77 8.29 1.54 4.24
C GLY A 77 6.82 1.85 3.95
N ALA A 78 6.49 2.26 2.72
CA ALA A 78 5.13 2.66 2.39
C ALA A 78 4.15 1.48 2.40
N LEU A 79 2.95 1.75 2.90
CA LEU A 79 1.83 0.82 2.82
C LEU A 79 1.16 0.96 1.46
N VAL A 80 1.00 -0.15 0.77
CA VAL A 80 0.42 -0.18 -0.58
C VAL A 80 -0.83 -1.05 -0.58
N GLY A 81 -1.89 -0.54 -1.18
CA GLY A 81 -3.13 -1.28 -1.34
C GLY A 81 -4.08 -1.12 -0.17
N LEU A 82 -4.76 0.04 -0.08
CA LEU A 82 -5.71 0.31 1.00
C LEU A 82 -7.08 -0.30 0.75
N SER A 83 -7.38 -0.65 -0.49
CA SER A 83 -8.73 -1.05 -0.91
C SER A 83 -9.19 -2.38 -0.33
N TRP A 84 -8.29 -3.19 0.22
CA TRP A 84 -8.67 -4.45 0.86
C TRP A 84 -9.65 -4.24 2.02
N ARG A 85 -9.63 -3.06 2.62
CA ARG A 85 -10.48 -2.71 3.76
C ARG A 85 -11.61 -1.75 3.40
N LEU A 86 -11.53 -1.13 2.22
CA LEU A 86 -12.48 -0.11 1.77
C LEU A 86 -13.39 -0.66 0.67
N ALA A 87 -14.71 -0.61 0.89
CA ALA A 87 -15.66 -1.02 -0.14
C ALA A 87 -15.52 -0.12 -1.37
N PRO A 88 -15.60 -0.65 -2.59
CA PRO A 88 -16.04 -1.99 -3.00
C PRO A 88 -14.93 -3.05 -3.02
N HIS A 89 -13.81 -2.86 -2.35
CA HIS A 89 -12.68 -3.80 -2.27
C HIS A 89 -12.07 -4.09 -3.64
N ARG A 90 -11.94 -3.03 -4.43
CA ARG A 90 -11.27 -3.07 -5.75
C ARG A 90 -10.19 -2.01 -5.79
N TRP A 91 -9.09 -2.33 -6.47
CA TRP A 91 -7.97 -1.40 -6.58
C TRP A 91 -8.41 -0.10 -7.25
N MET A 92 -8.04 1.02 -6.65
CA MET A 92 -8.34 2.35 -7.17
C MET A 92 -7.28 2.84 -8.16
N TRP A 93 -6.13 2.17 -8.19
CA TRP A 93 -4.96 2.55 -9.00
C TRP A 93 -4.36 1.30 -9.59
N THR A 94 -3.57 1.46 -10.65
CA THR A 94 -2.62 0.44 -11.10
C THR A 94 -1.29 0.74 -10.40
N ALA A 95 -0.66 -0.27 -9.83
CA ALA A 95 0.65 -0.13 -9.18
C ALA A 95 1.70 -0.82 -10.04
N ARG A 96 2.74 -0.07 -10.42
CA ARG A 96 3.83 -0.54 -11.28
C ARG A 96 5.17 -0.26 -10.63
N ALA A 97 6.08 -1.23 -10.68
CA ALA A 97 7.43 -1.05 -10.18
C ALA A 97 8.21 -0.11 -11.10
N MET A 98 8.78 0.94 -10.54
CA MET A 98 9.69 1.83 -11.26
C MET A 98 11.11 1.34 -11.22
N THR A 99 11.49 0.69 -10.13
CA THR A 99 12.78 0.05 -9.91
C THR A 99 12.52 -1.39 -9.49
N GLU A 100 13.57 -2.21 -9.38
CA GLU A 100 13.42 -3.48 -8.71
C GLU A 100 12.86 -3.21 -7.31
N THR A 101 11.77 -3.87 -6.96
CA THR A 101 11.04 -3.58 -5.72
C THR A 101 10.79 -4.85 -4.94
N ARG A 102 11.17 -4.84 -3.66
CA ARG A 102 10.88 -5.92 -2.70
C ARG A 102 9.72 -5.51 -1.84
N LEU A 103 8.78 -6.43 -1.66
CA LEU A 103 7.56 -6.18 -0.93
C LEU A 103 7.32 -7.29 0.09
N ALA A 104 6.83 -6.91 1.27
CA ALA A 104 6.16 -7.82 2.16
C ALA A 104 4.70 -7.89 1.73
N VAL A 105 4.17 -9.09 1.56
CA VAL A 105 2.81 -9.34 1.08
C VAL A 105 2.00 -9.93 2.22
N MET A 106 0.83 -9.33 2.49
CA MET A 106 -0.11 -9.79 3.50
C MET A 106 -1.41 -10.20 2.84
N ASP A 107 -1.94 -11.37 3.24
CA ASP A 107 -3.28 -11.79 2.84
C ASP A 107 -4.32 -10.99 3.64
N ALA A 108 -5.23 -10.32 2.93
CA ALA A 108 -6.22 -9.45 3.55
C ALA A 108 -7.18 -10.21 4.48
N SER A 109 -7.61 -11.41 4.08
CA SER A 109 -8.54 -12.19 4.89
C SER A 109 -7.90 -12.64 6.21
N PHE A 110 -6.62 -12.96 6.18
CA PHE A 110 -5.86 -13.38 7.34
C PHE A 110 -5.74 -12.24 8.36
N VAL A 111 -5.40 -11.06 7.88
CA VAL A 111 -5.27 -9.87 8.73
C VAL A 111 -6.63 -9.42 9.24
N ARG A 112 -7.67 -9.50 8.41
CA ARG A 112 -9.04 -9.15 8.81
C ARG A 112 -9.51 -10.05 9.95
N ALA A 113 -9.24 -11.34 9.88
CA ALA A 113 -9.59 -12.28 10.93
C ALA A 113 -8.89 -11.94 12.27
N GLU A 114 -7.62 -11.52 12.19
CA GLU A 114 -6.89 -11.10 13.39
C GLU A 114 -7.44 -9.79 13.96
N CYS A 115 -7.84 -8.86 13.11
CA CYS A 115 -8.49 -7.61 13.53
C CYS A 115 -9.81 -7.86 14.26
N GLU A 116 -10.55 -8.90 13.88
CA GLU A 116 -11.79 -9.29 14.58
C GLU A 116 -11.51 -9.76 15.99
N ARG A 117 -10.38 -10.39 16.24
CA ARG A 117 -9.98 -10.89 17.55
C ARG A 117 -9.24 -9.86 18.39
N ASN A 118 -8.67 -8.86 17.77
CA ASN A 118 -7.84 -7.84 18.42
C ASN A 118 -8.36 -6.44 18.07
N PRO A 119 -9.25 -5.85 18.90
CA PRO A 119 -9.80 -4.53 18.62
C PRO A 119 -8.76 -3.41 18.55
N ASP A 120 -7.65 -3.53 19.29
CA ASP A 120 -6.58 -2.54 19.26
C ASP A 120 -5.85 -2.56 17.90
N LEU A 121 -5.61 -3.74 17.36
CA LEU A 121 -5.04 -3.89 16.03
C LEU A 121 -6.00 -3.35 14.97
N ASP A 122 -7.28 -3.66 15.09
CA ASP A 122 -8.32 -3.17 14.19
C ASP A 122 -8.32 -1.65 14.12
N ARG A 123 -8.29 -1.00 15.28
CA ARG A 123 -8.24 0.46 15.36
C ARG A 123 -6.97 1.01 14.74
N LEU A 124 -5.82 0.40 15.03
CA LEU A 124 -4.54 0.82 14.46
C LEU A 124 -4.56 0.72 12.93
N MET A 125 -5.07 -0.39 12.39
CA MET A 125 -5.19 -0.56 10.94
C MET A 125 -6.05 0.54 10.31
N TRP A 126 -7.20 0.87 10.91
CA TRP A 126 -8.05 1.94 10.42
C TRP A 126 -7.39 3.30 10.52
N GLU A 127 -6.66 3.59 11.58
CA GLU A 127 -5.92 4.84 11.72
C GLU A 127 -4.85 4.98 10.62
N ILE A 128 -4.11 3.91 10.36
CA ILE A 128 -3.07 3.90 9.32
C ILE A 128 -3.70 4.11 7.95
N ILE A 129 -4.77 3.40 7.64
CA ILE A 129 -5.47 3.50 6.36
C ILE A 129 -6.01 4.91 6.16
N ALA A 130 -6.63 5.48 7.20
CA ALA A 130 -7.18 6.83 7.13
C ALA A 130 -6.09 7.88 6.89
N ARG A 131 -4.95 7.74 7.56
CA ARG A 131 -3.81 8.64 7.38
C ARG A 131 -3.26 8.56 5.96
N GLU A 132 -3.03 7.35 5.46
CA GLU A 132 -2.52 7.14 4.10
C GLU A 132 -3.49 7.68 3.05
N ALA A 133 -4.79 7.40 3.20
CA ALA A 133 -5.81 7.90 2.27
C ALA A 133 -5.86 9.43 2.28
N SER A 134 -5.75 10.04 3.46
CA SER A 134 -5.74 11.50 3.62
C SER A 134 -4.51 12.13 2.96
N GLN A 135 -3.34 11.53 3.13
CA GLN A 135 -2.11 12.02 2.50
C GLN A 135 -2.17 11.92 0.98
N ARG A 136 -2.72 10.81 0.46
CA ARG A 136 -2.89 10.64 -0.99
C ARG A 136 -3.88 11.64 -1.56
N LEU A 137 -4.97 11.91 -0.86
CA LEU A 137 -5.93 12.95 -1.27
C LEU A 137 -5.29 14.33 -1.29
N HIS A 138 -4.53 14.67 -0.26
CA HIS A 138 -3.82 15.94 -0.17
C HIS A 138 -2.82 16.11 -1.32
N HIS A 139 -2.05 15.06 -1.61
CA HIS A 139 -1.09 15.05 -2.72
C HIS A 139 -1.80 15.29 -4.05
N THR A 140 -2.93 14.62 -4.29
CA THR A 140 -3.73 14.78 -5.50
C THR A 140 -4.27 16.21 -5.63
N ARG A 141 -4.71 16.82 -4.53
CA ARG A 141 -5.17 18.21 -4.52
C ARG A 141 -4.07 19.18 -4.94
N ILE A 142 -2.85 19.01 -4.44
CA ILE A 142 -1.71 19.85 -4.80
C ILE A 142 -1.42 19.74 -6.29
N GLN A 143 -1.43 18.53 -6.84
CA GLN A 143 -1.23 18.31 -8.27
C GLN A 143 -2.30 19.01 -9.12
N MET A 144 -3.56 18.94 -8.69
CA MET A 144 -4.66 19.63 -9.38
C MET A 144 -4.47 21.15 -9.35
N LEU A 145 -4.07 21.69 -8.22
CA LEU A 145 -3.81 23.13 -8.08
C LEU A 145 -2.66 23.58 -9.01
N ASP A 146 -1.60 22.78 -9.10
CA ASP A 146 -0.49 23.06 -10.01
C ASP A 146 -0.94 23.06 -11.48
N LEU A 147 -1.81 22.12 -11.85
CA LEU A 147 -2.36 22.05 -13.20
C LEU A 147 -3.20 23.29 -13.56
N TYR A 148 -4.06 23.72 -12.65
CA TYR A 148 -4.95 24.87 -12.88
C TYR A 148 -4.26 26.21 -12.61
N GLY A 149 -3.25 26.23 -11.75
CA GLY A 149 -2.51 27.45 -11.42
C GLY A 149 -1.54 27.91 -12.49
N LYS A 150 -1.25 27.09 -13.49
CA LYS A 150 -0.36 27.40 -14.61
C LYS A 150 -1.10 27.89 -15.86
N GLY A 151 -2.39 28.08 -15.73
CA GLY A 151 -3.25 28.50 -16.83
C GLY A 151 -3.04 29.93 -17.31
#